data_1f2ea5f6dde3a6c813bae773e03cb346
#
_entry.id   1f2ea5f6dde3a6c813bae773e03cb346
#
_cell.length_a   1.000
_cell.length_b   1.000
_cell.length_c   1.000
_cell.angle_alpha   90.00
_cell.angle_beta   90.00
_cell.angle_gamma   90.00
#
_symmetry.space_group_name_H-M   'P 1'
#
loop_
_entity.id
_entity.type
_entity.pdbx_description
1 polymer ?
#
loop_
_entity_poly.entity_id
_entity_poly.type
_entity_poly.pdbx_seq_one_letter_code
_entity_poly.pdbx_strand_id
1 'polypeptide(L)'
;MALSFPLNRAAFFDLLPRRSASMHLGEALIVNQTGGGEVIESAYGSRLWQGSITTQGRVSGDLDEVTARIELLLMGGGSFLMPHPVRIGPAADPAGTILGAATPSITAVNANNRDITISGLPAGYVLRRGDLISWTYLSGPTRYALHRVVTQATANGSGVLTTEIMPPVRPGHATPQAVTLVNAVCKAKIVPGSYQAPEAEPGAVATLGFSWVQTLR
;
A
#
# COMPACT_ATOMS: atom_id res chain seq x y z
N MET A 1 -27.00 4.61 -2.87
CA MET A 1 -26.32 3.38 -3.34
C MET A 1 -25.39 2.90 -2.22
N ALA A 2 -25.47 1.63 -1.83
CA ALA A 2 -24.59 1.08 -0.80
C ALA A 2 -23.14 1.08 -1.28
N LEU A 3 -22.20 1.38 -0.38
CA LEU A 3 -20.77 1.34 -0.67
C LEU A 3 -20.29 -0.11 -0.74
N SER A 4 -19.47 -0.42 -1.74
CA SER A 4 -18.84 -1.74 -1.88
C SER A 4 -17.42 -1.74 -1.35
N PHE A 5 -16.99 -2.84 -0.73
CA PHE A 5 -15.64 -3.02 -0.22
C PHE A 5 -14.74 -3.81 -1.17
N PRO A 6 -13.44 -3.47 -1.25
CA PRO A 6 -12.77 -2.39 -0.52
C PRO A 6 -13.18 -1.01 -1.06
N LEU A 7 -13.32 -0.02 -0.19
CA LEU A 7 -13.53 1.37 -0.63
C LEU A 7 -12.34 1.82 -1.49
N ASN A 8 -12.64 2.37 -2.64
CA ASN A 8 -11.60 2.90 -3.51
C ASN A 8 -10.99 4.18 -2.94
N ARG A 9 -9.92 4.66 -3.55
CA ARG A 9 -9.17 5.84 -3.11
C ARG A 9 -10.08 7.08 -3.01
N ALA A 10 -10.86 7.38 -4.05
CA ALA A 10 -11.74 8.54 -4.09
C ALA A 10 -12.86 8.47 -3.04
N ALA A 11 -13.35 7.25 -2.75
CA ALA A 11 -14.42 7.04 -1.78
C ALA A 11 -13.96 7.15 -0.31
N PHE A 12 -12.66 7.12 -0.02
CA PHE A 12 -12.17 7.20 1.35
C PHE A 12 -10.88 8.01 1.48
N PHE A 13 -9.77 7.57 0.89
CA PHE A 13 -8.45 8.16 1.15
C PHE A 13 -8.34 9.63 0.72
N ASP A 14 -8.95 10.01 -0.40
CA ASP A 14 -8.91 11.38 -0.92
C ASP A 14 -9.83 12.34 -0.15
N LEU A 15 -10.80 11.81 0.60
CA LEU A 15 -11.67 12.62 1.48
C LEU A 15 -10.98 13.01 2.78
N LEU A 16 -9.90 12.32 3.17
CA LEU A 16 -9.20 12.59 4.42
C LEU A 16 -8.42 13.91 4.33
N PRO A 17 -8.71 14.93 5.16
CA PRO A 17 -7.89 16.14 5.27
C PRO A 17 -6.60 15.81 6.04
N ARG A 18 -5.68 15.09 5.40
CA ARG A 18 -4.50 14.52 6.04
C ARG A 18 -3.51 15.60 6.50
N ARG A 19 -3.14 15.56 7.78
CA ARG A 19 -1.98 16.26 8.34
C ARG A 19 -0.72 15.40 8.22
N SER A 20 -0.83 14.13 8.62
CA SER A 20 0.25 13.17 8.53
C SER A 20 -0.29 11.79 8.14
N ALA A 21 0.50 11.05 7.40
CA ALA A 21 0.21 9.66 7.07
C ALA A 21 1.53 8.90 7.00
N SER A 22 1.62 7.80 7.72
CA SER A 22 2.77 6.91 7.71
C SER A 22 2.47 5.62 6.97
N MET A 23 3.53 5.02 6.41
CA MET A 23 3.45 3.73 5.74
C MET A 23 4.81 3.04 5.83
N HIS A 24 4.84 1.92 6.49
CA HIS A 24 6.03 1.09 6.62
C HIS A 24 5.68 -0.39 6.55
N LEU A 25 6.67 -1.21 6.26
CA LEU A 25 6.51 -2.66 6.27
C LEU A 25 6.74 -3.15 7.71
N GLY A 26 5.72 -3.75 8.31
CA GLY A 26 5.79 -4.29 9.65
C GLY A 26 6.87 -5.38 9.77
N GLU A 27 7.38 -5.56 10.96
CA GLU A 27 8.26 -6.65 11.30
C GLU A 27 7.44 -7.90 11.66
N ALA A 28 7.92 -9.05 11.25
CA ALA A 28 7.31 -10.35 11.56
C ALA A 28 8.41 -11.31 12.04
N LEU A 29 9.17 -10.86 13.05
CA LEU A 29 10.35 -11.55 13.59
C LEU A 29 10.17 -11.82 15.08
N ILE A 30 10.57 -13.00 15.51
CA ILE A 30 10.83 -13.32 16.91
C ILE A 30 12.34 -13.23 17.10
N VAL A 31 12.75 -12.45 18.08
CA VAL A 31 14.16 -12.23 18.40
C VAL A 31 14.45 -12.84 19.77
N ASN A 32 15.43 -13.72 19.84
CA ASN A 32 15.95 -14.29 21.07
C ASN A 32 17.46 -14.00 21.18
N GLN A 33 17.94 -13.83 22.39
CA GLN A 33 19.36 -13.63 22.64
C GLN A 33 19.92 -14.80 23.47
N THR A 34 21.04 -15.34 23.03
CA THR A 34 21.77 -16.36 23.80
C THR A 34 22.53 -15.71 24.95
N GLY A 35 22.86 -16.49 25.99
CA GLY A 35 23.72 -16.00 27.09
C GLY A 35 25.12 -15.54 26.64
N GLY A 36 25.55 -15.89 25.44
CA GLY A 36 26.77 -15.45 24.80
C GLY A 36 26.66 -14.13 24.02
N GLY A 37 25.47 -13.50 23.99
CA GLY A 37 25.22 -12.25 23.28
C GLY A 37 24.86 -12.39 21.80
N GLU A 38 24.71 -13.63 21.29
CA GLU A 38 24.28 -13.87 19.92
C GLU A 38 22.77 -13.67 19.78
N VAL A 39 22.36 -12.95 18.72
CA VAL A 39 20.94 -12.70 18.40
C VAL A 39 20.47 -13.73 17.40
N ILE A 40 19.44 -14.50 17.78
CA ILE A 40 18.77 -15.46 16.91
C ILE A 40 17.43 -14.88 16.48
N GLU A 41 17.23 -14.78 15.16
CA GLU A 41 16.00 -14.23 14.57
C GLU A 41 15.23 -15.34 13.81
N SER A 42 13.94 -15.38 14.00
CA SER A 42 13.04 -16.28 13.26
C SER A 42 11.80 -15.52 12.75
N ALA A 43 11.52 -15.65 11.46
CA ALA A 43 10.31 -15.08 10.88
C ALA A 43 9.10 -15.95 11.21
N TYR A 44 8.05 -15.37 11.81
CA TYR A 44 6.80 -16.08 12.15
C TYR A 44 5.66 -15.83 11.18
N GLY A 45 5.85 -14.97 10.19
CA GLY A 45 4.78 -14.69 9.24
C GLY A 45 5.13 -13.74 8.12
N SER A 46 4.14 -13.42 7.32
CA SER A 46 4.30 -12.45 6.23
C SER A 46 4.35 -11.03 6.77
N ARG A 47 5.34 -10.28 6.37
CA ARG A 47 5.41 -8.84 6.64
C ARG A 47 4.26 -8.13 5.92
N LEU A 48 3.50 -7.32 6.65
CA LEU A 48 2.37 -6.56 6.14
C LEU A 48 2.66 -5.06 6.20
N TRP A 49 2.11 -4.33 5.25
CA TRP A 49 2.13 -2.87 5.28
C TRP A 49 1.23 -2.38 6.41
N GLN A 50 1.70 -1.40 7.15
CA GLN A 50 0.98 -0.77 8.24
C GLN A 50 1.38 0.69 8.39
N GLY A 51 0.57 1.43 9.13
CA GLY A 51 0.85 2.82 9.42
C GLY A 51 -0.27 3.50 10.18
N SER A 52 -0.20 4.81 10.24
CA SER A 52 -1.20 5.66 10.89
C SER A 52 -1.54 6.85 10.00
N ILE A 53 -2.73 7.36 10.17
CA ILE A 53 -3.20 8.58 9.53
C ILE A 53 -3.73 9.50 10.63
N THR A 54 -3.33 10.77 10.59
CA THR A 54 -3.88 11.82 11.43
C THR A 54 -4.38 12.94 10.55
N THR A 55 -5.58 13.42 10.78
CA THR A 55 -6.15 14.51 10.00
C THR A 55 -5.65 15.87 10.48
N GLN A 56 -5.70 16.83 9.55
CA GLN A 56 -5.58 18.23 9.90
C GLN A 56 -6.83 18.64 10.69
N GLY A 57 -6.66 19.51 11.67
CA GLY A 57 -7.77 20.05 12.43
C GLY A 57 -8.77 20.76 11.51
N ARG A 58 -10.04 20.42 11.68
CA ARG A 58 -11.19 20.98 10.99
C ARG A 58 -12.30 21.27 11.98
N VAL A 59 -13.21 22.16 11.61
CA VAL A 59 -14.46 22.32 12.37
C VAL A 59 -15.20 20.97 12.37
N SER A 60 -15.78 20.58 13.49
CA SER A 60 -16.31 19.21 13.69
C SER A 60 -17.27 18.77 12.56
N GLY A 61 -18.15 19.63 12.05
CA GLY A 61 -19.04 19.29 10.94
C GLY A 61 -18.35 18.93 9.62
N ASP A 62 -17.13 19.43 9.38
CA ASP A 62 -16.36 19.07 8.18
C ASP A 62 -15.80 17.64 8.23
N LEU A 63 -15.81 17.02 9.42
CA LEU A 63 -15.32 15.66 9.63
C LEU A 63 -16.42 14.60 9.64
N ASP A 64 -17.69 14.99 9.61
CA ASP A 64 -18.83 14.07 9.75
C ASP A 64 -18.87 13.01 8.65
N GLU A 65 -18.59 13.39 7.40
CA GLU A 65 -18.53 12.43 6.30
C GLU A 65 -17.40 11.42 6.49
N VAL A 66 -16.23 11.88 6.91
CA VAL A 66 -15.07 11.02 7.14
C VAL A 66 -15.35 10.10 8.34
N THR A 67 -15.93 10.62 9.41
CA THR A 67 -16.32 9.85 10.59
C THR A 67 -17.29 8.73 10.23
N ALA A 68 -18.37 9.04 9.51
CA ALA A 68 -19.34 8.05 9.05
C ALA A 68 -18.69 6.94 8.20
N ARG A 69 -17.71 7.30 7.34
CA ARG A 69 -16.95 6.33 6.55
C ARG A 69 -16.04 5.45 7.41
N ILE A 70 -15.41 6.01 8.43
CA ILE A 70 -14.58 5.26 9.38
C ILE A 70 -15.43 4.30 10.17
N GLU A 71 -16.58 4.73 10.70
CA GLU A 71 -17.51 3.88 11.42
C GLU A 71 -18.02 2.72 10.55
N LEU A 72 -18.31 2.97 9.27
CA LEU A 72 -18.65 1.93 8.31
C LEU A 72 -17.48 0.93 8.10
N LEU A 73 -16.23 1.42 8.05
CA LEU A 73 -15.04 0.57 7.91
C LEU A 73 -14.74 -0.26 9.16
N LEU A 74 -15.17 0.20 10.33
CA LEU A 74 -15.05 -0.53 11.60
C LEU A 74 -16.06 -1.67 11.74
N MET A 75 -17.10 -1.70 10.90
CA MET A 75 -18.01 -2.84 10.84
C MET A 75 -17.28 -4.09 10.30
N GLY A 76 -17.82 -5.26 10.63
CA GLY A 76 -17.28 -6.54 10.15
C GLY A 76 -17.17 -6.58 8.61
N GLY A 77 -15.98 -6.83 8.09
CA GLY A 77 -15.71 -6.88 6.64
C GLY A 77 -15.26 -5.57 6.00
N GLY A 78 -15.35 -4.43 6.68
CA GLY A 78 -14.89 -3.14 6.19
C GLY A 78 -13.42 -3.16 5.76
N SER A 79 -13.11 -2.59 4.60
CA SER A 79 -11.75 -2.50 4.07
C SER A 79 -11.66 -1.37 3.03
N PHE A 80 -10.48 -0.85 2.82
CA PHE A 80 -10.21 0.22 1.86
C PHE A 80 -8.88 0.01 1.13
N LEU A 81 -8.71 0.70 0.01
CA LEU A 81 -7.47 0.69 -0.76
C LEU A 81 -6.56 1.81 -0.24
N MET A 82 -5.42 1.42 0.32
CA MET A 82 -4.40 2.34 0.83
C MET A 82 -3.32 2.58 -0.22
N PRO A 83 -3.21 3.81 -0.79
CA PRO A 83 -2.14 4.19 -1.69
C PRO A 83 -0.90 4.66 -0.92
N HIS A 84 0.16 5.04 -1.65
CA HIS A 84 1.28 5.76 -1.05
C HIS A 84 0.78 7.08 -0.43
N PRO A 85 1.19 7.42 0.82
CA PRO A 85 0.67 8.60 1.53
C PRO A 85 0.88 9.94 0.82
N VAL A 86 1.99 10.08 0.08
CA VAL A 86 2.43 11.35 -0.49
C VAL A 86 2.47 11.33 -2.02
N ARG A 87 2.90 10.20 -2.62
CA ARG A 87 3.14 10.10 -4.06
C ARG A 87 2.05 9.28 -4.74
N ILE A 88 1.69 9.69 -5.95
CA ILE A 88 0.72 8.95 -6.79
C ILE A 88 1.46 7.92 -7.65
N GLY A 89 2.59 8.30 -8.22
CA GLY A 89 3.40 7.48 -9.11
C GLY A 89 4.85 7.30 -8.65
N PRO A 90 5.66 6.62 -9.47
CA PRO A 90 7.10 6.47 -9.26
C PRO A 90 7.81 7.82 -9.18
N ALA A 91 8.94 7.88 -8.48
CA ALA A 91 9.68 9.13 -8.27
C ALA A 91 10.21 9.77 -9.57
N ALA A 92 10.45 8.95 -10.60
CA ALA A 92 10.87 9.42 -11.92
C ALA A 92 9.69 9.84 -12.81
N ASP A 93 8.46 9.39 -12.49
CA ASP A 93 7.23 9.66 -13.24
C ASP A 93 6.03 9.86 -12.28
N PRO A 94 6.01 10.95 -11.50
CA PRO A 94 5.02 11.15 -10.45
C PRO A 94 3.58 11.20 -10.93
N ALA A 95 3.36 11.67 -12.14
CA ALA A 95 2.02 11.80 -12.76
C ALA A 95 1.68 10.65 -13.72
N GLY A 96 2.64 9.75 -14.03
CA GLY A 96 2.44 8.69 -15.01
C GLY A 96 2.51 9.15 -16.47
N THR A 97 3.05 10.33 -16.73
CA THR A 97 3.11 10.91 -18.09
C THR A 97 4.11 10.18 -18.98
N ILE A 98 5.24 9.71 -18.42
CA ILE A 98 6.23 8.93 -19.15
C ILE A 98 5.70 7.52 -19.42
N LEU A 99 4.99 6.94 -18.45
CA LEU A 99 4.32 5.66 -18.63
C LEU A 99 3.23 5.72 -19.71
N GLY A 100 2.48 6.84 -19.75
CA GLY A 100 1.43 7.07 -20.74
C GLY A 100 0.37 5.96 -20.78
N ALA A 101 0.12 5.41 -21.96
CA ALA A 101 -0.83 4.32 -22.16
C ALA A 101 -0.18 2.92 -22.06
N ALA A 102 1.08 2.82 -21.66
CA ALA A 102 1.75 1.53 -21.50
C ALA A 102 1.10 0.67 -20.41
N THR A 103 1.00 -0.63 -20.68
CA THR A 103 0.39 -1.62 -19.76
C THR A 103 1.45 -2.63 -19.32
N PRO A 104 2.29 -2.26 -18.34
CA PRO A 104 3.35 -3.13 -17.88
C PRO A 104 2.82 -4.41 -17.23
N SER A 105 3.55 -5.50 -17.40
CA SER A 105 3.23 -6.79 -16.79
C SER A 105 4.48 -7.49 -16.25
N ILE A 106 4.32 -8.22 -15.15
CA ILE A 106 5.33 -9.15 -14.65
C ILE A 106 5.34 -10.36 -15.59
N THR A 107 6.48 -10.63 -16.19
CA THR A 107 6.67 -11.78 -17.09
C THR A 107 7.45 -12.91 -16.45
N ALA A 108 8.24 -12.62 -15.43
CA ALA A 108 8.96 -13.63 -14.66
C ALA A 108 9.14 -13.20 -13.20
N VAL A 109 9.18 -14.19 -12.32
CA VAL A 109 9.57 -14.07 -10.92
C VAL A 109 10.68 -15.09 -10.67
N ASN A 110 11.81 -14.65 -10.15
CA ASN A 110 12.94 -15.52 -9.87
C ASN A 110 12.65 -16.46 -8.68
N ALA A 111 13.42 -17.54 -8.55
CA ALA A 111 13.25 -18.54 -7.50
C ALA A 111 13.35 -17.98 -6.06
N ASN A 112 14.03 -16.83 -5.88
CA ASN A 112 14.11 -16.14 -4.58
C ASN A 112 12.82 -15.37 -4.23
N ASN A 113 11.82 -15.31 -5.12
CA ASN A 113 10.58 -14.54 -5.00
C ASN A 113 10.78 -13.04 -4.70
N ARG A 114 11.94 -12.49 -4.99
CA ARG A 114 12.30 -11.08 -4.74
C ARG A 114 12.62 -10.33 -6.02
N ASP A 115 13.21 -11.00 -6.99
CA ASP A 115 13.51 -10.42 -8.29
C ASP A 115 12.38 -10.68 -9.25
N ILE A 116 11.84 -9.61 -9.83
CA ILE A 116 10.78 -9.67 -10.83
C ILE A 116 11.24 -9.01 -12.12
N THR A 117 10.81 -9.59 -13.24
CA THR A 117 10.98 -9.00 -14.57
C THR A 117 9.67 -8.41 -15.03
N ILE A 118 9.70 -7.13 -15.38
CA ILE A 118 8.55 -6.37 -15.88
C ILE A 118 8.81 -6.03 -17.34
N SER A 119 7.84 -6.27 -18.21
CA SER A 119 7.84 -5.90 -19.62
C SER A 119 6.68 -4.96 -19.96
N GLY A 120 6.71 -4.38 -21.16
CA GLY A 120 5.68 -3.44 -21.62
C GLY A 120 5.82 -2.02 -21.07
N LEU A 121 7.02 -1.67 -20.61
CA LEU A 121 7.39 -0.32 -20.22
C LEU A 121 7.90 0.49 -21.41
N PRO A 122 7.82 1.83 -21.38
CA PRO A 122 8.55 2.67 -22.32
C PRO A 122 10.07 2.41 -22.22
N ALA A 123 10.78 2.45 -23.35
CA ALA A 123 12.23 2.35 -23.36
C ALA A 123 12.86 3.43 -22.48
N GLY A 124 13.83 3.05 -21.66
CA GLY A 124 14.47 3.96 -20.73
C GLY A 124 13.64 4.32 -19.48
N TYR A 125 12.47 3.70 -19.25
CA TYR A 125 11.67 3.95 -18.05
C TYR A 125 12.44 3.55 -16.79
N VAL A 126 12.43 4.43 -15.77
CA VAL A 126 13.22 4.24 -14.55
C VAL A 126 12.32 3.98 -13.35
N LEU A 127 12.52 2.86 -12.67
CA LEU A 127 12.03 2.62 -11.33
C LEU A 127 13.14 2.90 -10.32
N ARG A 128 12.88 3.80 -9.39
CA ARG A 128 13.84 4.19 -8.34
C ARG A 128 13.61 3.40 -7.07
N ARG A 129 14.63 3.33 -6.24
CA ARG A 129 14.53 2.77 -4.88
C ARG A 129 13.42 3.48 -4.11
N GLY A 130 12.56 2.70 -3.45
CA GLY A 130 11.43 3.23 -2.70
C GLY A 130 10.14 3.44 -3.50
N ASP A 131 10.15 3.27 -4.83
CA ASP A 131 8.93 3.29 -5.62
C ASP A 131 8.03 2.11 -5.24
N LEU A 132 6.73 2.33 -5.32
CA LEU A 132 5.73 1.30 -5.05
C LEU A 132 5.18 0.74 -6.35
N ILE A 133 5.00 -0.56 -6.36
CA ILE A 133 4.35 -1.30 -7.44
C ILE A 133 3.28 -2.20 -6.84
N SER A 134 2.15 -2.35 -7.53
CA SER A 134 1.07 -3.20 -7.06
C SER A 134 0.45 -4.01 -8.19
N TRP A 135 -0.18 -5.11 -7.82
CA TRP A 135 -1.01 -5.92 -8.69
C TRP A 135 -2.07 -6.68 -7.89
N THR A 136 -3.08 -7.15 -8.58
CA THR A 136 -4.08 -8.04 -8.00
C THR A 136 -3.81 -9.48 -8.43
N TYR A 137 -4.05 -10.43 -7.55
CA TYR A 137 -3.91 -11.85 -7.85
C TYR A 137 -4.97 -12.66 -7.12
N LEU A 138 -5.28 -13.86 -7.62
CA LEU A 138 -6.42 -14.67 -7.23
C LEU A 138 -7.76 -13.94 -7.43
N SER A 139 -8.86 -14.67 -7.38
CA SER A 139 -10.20 -14.13 -7.60
C SER A 139 -11.21 -14.46 -6.50
N GLY A 140 -10.86 -15.36 -5.63
CA GLY A 140 -11.74 -15.78 -4.55
C GLY A 140 -11.05 -15.95 -3.18
N PRO A 141 -10.83 -14.85 -2.45
CA PRO A 141 -11.00 -13.43 -2.73
C PRO A 141 -9.85 -12.81 -3.53
N THR A 142 -10.12 -11.71 -4.23
CA THR A 142 -9.07 -10.90 -4.87
C THR A 142 -8.12 -10.36 -3.84
N ARG A 143 -6.82 -10.60 -4.05
CA ARG A 143 -5.75 -10.10 -3.19
C ARG A 143 -5.00 -8.96 -3.85
N TYR A 144 -4.57 -8.00 -3.04
CA TYR A 144 -3.85 -6.81 -3.47
C TYR A 144 -2.41 -6.89 -2.96
N ALA A 145 -1.48 -7.17 -3.87
CA ALA A 145 -0.06 -7.16 -3.59
C ALA A 145 0.46 -5.73 -3.72
N LEU A 146 1.26 -5.28 -2.75
CA LEU A 146 1.98 -4.02 -2.78
C LEU A 146 3.42 -4.27 -2.39
N HIS A 147 4.33 -3.83 -3.24
CA HIS A 147 5.76 -4.04 -3.08
C HIS A 147 6.51 -2.73 -3.26
N ARG A 148 7.65 -2.63 -2.58
CA ARG A 148 8.59 -1.51 -2.72
C ARG A 148 9.80 -1.98 -3.52
N VAL A 149 10.22 -1.18 -4.47
CA VAL A 149 11.44 -1.38 -5.24
C VAL A 149 12.65 -1.18 -4.32
N VAL A 150 13.52 -2.17 -4.26
CA VAL A 150 14.76 -2.16 -3.46
C VAL A 150 15.94 -1.75 -4.32
N THR A 151 16.02 -2.27 -5.53
CA THR A 151 17.12 -1.98 -6.47
C THR A 151 16.59 -1.17 -7.64
N GLN A 152 17.23 -0.01 -7.88
CA GLN A 152 16.89 0.81 -9.04
C GLN A 152 17.16 0.06 -10.33
N ALA A 153 16.23 0.17 -11.28
CA ALA A 153 16.35 -0.44 -12.60
C ALA A 153 15.83 0.49 -13.68
N THR A 154 16.41 0.35 -14.87
CA THR A 154 16.01 1.08 -16.08
C THR A 154 15.58 0.09 -17.14
N ALA A 155 14.47 0.34 -17.79
CA ALA A 155 13.97 -0.48 -18.88
C ALA A 155 14.91 -0.37 -20.09
N ASN A 156 15.21 -1.51 -20.69
CA ASN A 156 16.01 -1.57 -21.91
C ASN A 156 15.23 -1.05 -23.14
N GLY A 157 15.84 -1.08 -24.31
CA GLY A 157 15.21 -0.63 -25.57
C GLY A 157 13.94 -1.41 -25.96
N SER A 158 13.74 -2.60 -25.41
CA SER A 158 12.53 -3.41 -25.59
C SER A 158 11.49 -3.22 -24.48
N GLY A 159 11.69 -2.26 -23.58
CA GLY A 159 10.76 -1.98 -22.49
C GLY A 159 10.75 -3.03 -21.38
N VAL A 160 11.87 -3.73 -21.17
CA VAL A 160 12.01 -4.77 -20.14
C VAL A 160 13.01 -4.33 -19.09
N LEU A 161 12.65 -4.51 -17.82
CA LEU A 161 13.56 -4.32 -16.68
C LEU A 161 13.41 -5.47 -15.66
N THR A 162 14.46 -5.72 -14.90
CA THR A 162 14.44 -6.62 -13.73
C THR A 162 14.83 -5.83 -12.51
N THR A 163 14.06 -5.99 -11.43
CA THR A 163 14.28 -5.27 -10.16
C THR A 163 13.97 -6.15 -8.96
N GLU A 164 14.65 -5.89 -7.86
CA GLU A 164 14.37 -6.52 -6.57
C GLU A 164 13.28 -5.74 -5.83
N ILE A 165 12.38 -6.47 -5.20
CA ILE A 165 11.22 -5.93 -4.47
C ILE A 165 11.11 -6.48 -3.05
N MET A 166 10.42 -5.73 -2.19
CA MET A 166 10.06 -6.12 -0.83
C MET A 166 8.60 -5.71 -0.51
N PRO A 167 7.81 -6.54 0.17
CA PRO A 167 8.07 -7.93 0.59
C PRO A 167 8.22 -8.89 -0.60
N PRO A 168 8.70 -10.13 -0.39
CA PRO A 168 8.75 -11.14 -1.45
C PRO A 168 7.38 -11.40 -2.08
N VAL A 169 7.38 -11.84 -3.33
CA VAL A 169 6.17 -12.26 -4.04
C VAL A 169 5.53 -13.43 -3.32
N ARG A 170 4.24 -13.34 -3.06
CA ARG A 170 3.50 -14.38 -2.33
C ARG A 170 3.01 -15.48 -3.28
N PRO A 171 2.82 -16.70 -2.78
CA PRO A 171 2.23 -17.79 -3.56
C PRO A 171 0.85 -17.42 -4.12
N GLY A 172 0.54 -17.95 -5.30
CA GLY A 172 -0.72 -17.71 -6.00
C GLY A 172 -0.68 -16.56 -7.01
N HIS A 173 0.47 -15.93 -7.22
CA HIS A 173 0.68 -15.04 -8.37
C HIS A 173 0.64 -15.85 -9.68
N ALA A 174 0.26 -15.21 -10.77
CA ALA A 174 0.35 -15.75 -12.12
C ALA A 174 1.31 -14.91 -12.96
N THR A 175 1.84 -15.48 -14.00
CA THR A 175 2.63 -14.78 -15.03
C THR A 175 2.09 -15.13 -16.41
N PRO A 176 1.82 -14.16 -17.28
CA PRO A 176 1.99 -12.71 -17.07
C PRO A 176 0.92 -12.11 -16.15
N GLN A 177 1.30 -11.11 -15.34
CA GLN A 177 0.43 -10.40 -14.41
C GLN A 177 0.54 -8.89 -14.63
N ALA A 178 -0.58 -8.22 -14.92
CA ALA A 178 -0.60 -6.76 -15.08
C ALA A 178 -0.14 -6.05 -13.79
N VAL A 179 0.67 -5.01 -13.93
CA VAL A 179 1.27 -4.24 -12.85
C VAL A 179 0.76 -2.80 -12.88
N THR A 180 0.42 -2.28 -11.71
CA THR A 180 0.06 -0.89 -11.51
C THR A 180 1.23 -0.15 -10.87
N LEU A 181 1.75 0.86 -11.57
CA LEU A 181 2.83 1.74 -11.11
C LEU A 181 2.31 3.08 -10.61
N VAL A 182 1.25 3.59 -11.23
CA VAL A 182 0.57 4.82 -10.82
C VAL A 182 -0.64 4.44 -9.96
N ASN A 183 -0.80 5.07 -8.81
CA ASN A 183 -1.80 4.70 -7.82
C ASN A 183 -1.65 3.25 -7.29
N ALA A 184 -0.41 2.81 -7.08
CA ALA A 184 -0.15 1.52 -6.45
C ALA A 184 -0.80 1.47 -5.06
N VAL A 185 -1.58 0.41 -4.78
CA VAL A 185 -2.41 0.29 -3.57
C VAL A 185 -2.31 -1.09 -2.94
N CYS A 186 -2.56 -1.17 -1.63
CA CYS A 186 -2.88 -2.42 -0.95
C CYS A 186 -4.27 -2.34 -0.32
N LYS A 187 -4.90 -3.50 -0.10
CA LYS A 187 -6.13 -3.60 0.69
C LYS A 187 -5.79 -3.52 2.16
N ALA A 188 -6.41 -2.60 2.88
CA ALA A 188 -6.13 -2.32 4.29
C ALA A 188 -7.42 -2.34 5.12
N LYS A 189 -7.23 -2.53 6.43
CA LYS A 189 -8.26 -2.40 7.45
C LYS A 189 -7.78 -1.44 8.53
N ILE A 190 -8.72 -0.77 9.17
CA ILE A 190 -8.45 0.00 10.40
C ILE A 190 -8.17 -0.99 11.53
N VAL A 191 -7.13 -0.73 12.31
CA VAL A 191 -6.79 -1.55 13.47
C VAL A 191 -7.85 -1.31 14.55
N PRO A 192 -8.53 -2.36 15.05
CA PRO A 192 -9.53 -2.21 16.09
C PRO A 192 -8.96 -1.50 17.33
N GLY A 193 -9.73 -0.56 17.90
CA GLY A 193 -9.31 0.23 19.06
C GLY A 193 -8.32 1.35 18.78
N SER A 194 -7.86 1.53 17.55
CA SER A 194 -6.93 2.61 17.20
C SER A 194 -7.61 3.91 16.75
N TYR A 195 -8.90 3.88 16.51
CA TYR A 195 -9.66 5.05 16.09
C TYR A 195 -9.81 6.03 17.22
N GLN A 196 -9.37 7.24 17.00
CA GLN A 196 -9.55 8.41 17.87
C GLN A 196 -10.60 9.30 17.21
N ALA A 197 -11.81 9.27 17.75
CA ALA A 197 -12.89 10.11 17.26
C ALA A 197 -12.60 11.58 17.52
N PRO A 198 -13.10 12.50 16.68
CA PRO A 198 -12.98 13.92 16.93
C PRO A 198 -13.80 14.31 18.18
N GLU A 199 -13.20 15.07 19.07
CA GLU A 199 -13.94 15.68 20.18
C GLU A 199 -14.78 16.85 19.64
N ALA A 200 -16.08 16.80 19.87
CA ALA A 200 -17.03 17.81 19.37
C ALA A 200 -17.22 18.91 20.40
N GLU A 201 -16.53 20.03 20.24
CA GLU A 201 -16.83 21.28 20.96
C GLU A 201 -17.34 22.33 19.96
N PRO A 202 -18.39 23.09 20.29
CA PRO A 202 -18.91 24.12 19.38
C PRO A 202 -17.85 25.15 19.01
N GLY A 203 -17.54 25.26 17.70
CA GLY A 203 -16.54 26.17 17.17
C GLY A 203 -15.09 25.74 17.36
N ALA A 204 -14.81 24.63 18.02
CA ALA A 204 -13.47 24.10 18.18
C ALA A 204 -13.01 23.31 16.95
N VAL A 205 -11.71 23.28 16.78
CA VAL A 205 -11.04 22.49 15.74
C VAL A 205 -10.72 21.10 16.30
N ALA A 206 -11.33 20.09 15.71
CA ALA A 206 -11.11 18.70 16.07
C ALA A 206 -10.17 17.99 15.08
N THR A 207 -9.49 16.97 15.56
CA THR A 207 -8.67 16.05 14.76
C THR A 207 -9.14 14.64 14.98
N LEU A 208 -9.00 13.80 13.96
CA LEU A 208 -9.19 12.35 14.09
C LEU A 208 -7.93 11.61 13.68
N GLY A 209 -7.79 10.41 14.21
CA GLY A 209 -6.63 9.57 13.87
C GLY A 209 -6.98 8.10 13.92
N PHE A 210 -6.26 7.28 13.16
CA PHE A 210 -6.37 5.82 13.22
C PHE A 210 -5.12 5.15 12.68
N SER A 211 -4.89 3.93 13.15
CA SER A 211 -3.88 3.04 12.59
C SER A 211 -4.52 2.05 11.61
N TRP A 212 -3.76 1.65 10.64
CA TRP A 212 -4.21 0.72 9.61
C TRP A 212 -3.18 -0.38 9.36
N VAL A 213 -3.65 -1.53 8.90
CA VAL A 213 -2.83 -2.68 8.53
C VAL A 213 -3.34 -3.32 7.24
N GLN A 214 -2.41 -3.76 6.39
CA GLN A 214 -2.73 -4.51 5.18
C GLN A 214 -3.45 -5.80 5.52
N THR A 215 -4.48 -6.16 4.75
CA THR A 215 -5.11 -7.47 4.79
C THR A 215 -4.92 -8.21 3.46
N LEU A 216 -4.73 -9.52 3.55
CA LEU A 216 -4.55 -10.40 2.39
C LEU A 216 -5.86 -11.05 1.92
N ARG A 217 -6.95 -10.77 2.65
CA ARG A 217 -8.29 -11.33 2.34
C ARG A 217 -9.32 -10.23 2.19
#